data_a376eb32644662f0575d46315388d452
#
_entry.id   a376eb32644662f0575d46315388d452
#
_cell.length_a   1.000
_cell.length_b   1.000
_cell.length_c   1.000
_cell.angle_alpha   90.00
_cell.angle_beta   90.00
_cell.angle_gamma   90.00
#
_symmetry.space_group_name_H-M   'P 1'
#
loop_
_entity.id
_entity.type
_entity.pdbx_description
1 polymer ?
#
loop_
_entity_poly.entity_id
_entity_poly.type
_entity_poly.pdbx_seq_one_letter_code
_entity_poly.pdbx_strand_id
1 'polypeptide(L)'
;MKKYKNQIKKIFDQHKEIKCPAFRNETIIFNAKGINHLIYKGSRSRREKSRILTNIRLLPEAIKILQLMPFAQEENSYIRDKVNYRFWIFEAVIENRRIKVIVRQVGNGRKHFWSVIPAWRRDRYGILNAKSRKVEDD
;
A
#
# COMPACT_ATOMS: atom_id res chain seq x y z
N MET A 1 6.49 19.36 1.30
CA MET A 1 5.82 18.16 1.83
C MET A 1 4.30 18.26 1.76
N LYS A 2 3.77 19.40 2.11
CA LYS A 2 2.33 19.68 1.97
C LYS A 2 1.80 19.41 0.55
N LYS A 3 2.59 19.72 -0.47
CA LYS A 3 2.26 19.47 -1.86
C LYS A 3 1.99 17.99 -2.14
N TYR A 4 2.84 17.10 -1.64
CA TYR A 4 2.68 15.67 -1.86
C TYR A 4 1.47 15.12 -1.11
N LYS A 5 1.28 15.54 0.14
CA LYS A 5 0.09 15.15 0.92
C LYS A 5 -1.19 15.57 0.20
N ASN A 6 -1.22 16.76 -0.38
CA ASN A 6 -2.39 17.27 -1.09
C ASN A 6 -2.67 16.45 -2.37
N GLN A 7 -1.62 16.06 -3.10
CA GLN A 7 -1.77 15.24 -4.29
C GLN A 7 -2.34 13.86 -3.94
N ILE A 8 -1.80 13.22 -2.91
CA ILE A 8 -2.28 11.91 -2.46
C ILE A 8 -3.71 12.03 -1.94
N LYS A 9 -3.97 13.04 -1.12
CA LYS A 9 -5.31 13.27 -0.57
C LYS A 9 -6.36 13.45 -1.66
N LYS A 10 -6.03 14.15 -2.72
CA LYS A 10 -6.93 14.36 -3.84
C LYS A 10 -7.35 13.03 -4.46
N ILE A 11 -6.41 12.12 -4.65
CA ILE A 11 -6.69 10.79 -5.19
C ILE A 11 -7.52 9.99 -4.18
N PHE A 12 -7.17 10.02 -2.91
CA PHE A 12 -7.90 9.31 -1.86
C PHE A 12 -9.33 9.81 -1.73
N ASP A 13 -9.56 11.12 -1.86
CA ASP A 13 -10.90 11.70 -1.76
C ASP A 13 -11.79 11.28 -2.93
N GLN A 14 -11.21 10.98 -4.10
CA GLN A 14 -11.94 10.44 -5.25
C GLN A 14 -12.29 8.96 -5.06
N HIS A 15 -11.57 8.26 -4.20
CA HIS A 15 -11.71 6.81 -4.00
C HIS A 15 -11.74 6.45 -2.51
N LYS A 16 -12.57 7.16 -1.72
CA LYS A 16 -12.62 6.97 -0.26
C LYS A 16 -12.87 5.53 0.15
N GLU A 17 -13.73 4.84 -0.60
CA GLU A 17 -14.04 3.44 -0.39
C GLU A 17 -14.14 2.76 -1.75
N ILE A 18 -13.50 1.60 -1.86
CA ILE A 18 -13.61 0.78 -3.06
C ILE A 18 -14.00 -0.64 -2.65
N LYS A 19 -14.76 -1.31 -3.51
CA LYS A 19 -15.10 -2.71 -3.31
C LYS A 19 -13.94 -3.57 -3.82
N CYS A 20 -13.56 -4.56 -3.03
CA CYS A 20 -12.49 -5.46 -3.37
C CYS A 20 -13.02 -6.90 -3.47
N PRO A 21 -13.02 -7.50 -4.67
CA PRO A 21 -13.54 -8.86 -4.83
C PRO A 21 -12.80 -9.90 -4.01
N ALA A 22 -11.52 -9.68 -3.72
CA ALA A 22 -10.75 -10.59 -2.88
C ALA A 22 -11.32 -10.73 -1.47
N PHE A 23 -12.08 -9.74 -1.00
CA PHE A 23 -12.72 -9.74 0.31
C PHE A 23 -14.23 -9.80 0.19
N ARG A 24 -14.75 -10.53 -0.81
CA ARG A 24 -16.19 -10.68 -1.07
C ARG A 24 -16.90 -9.33 -1.21
N ASN A 25 -16.24 -8.38 -1.90
CA ASN A 25 -16.73 -7.01 -2.10
C ASN A 25 -16.84 -6.18 -0.81
N GLU A 26 -16.16 -6.59 0.26
CA GLU A 26 -15.96 -5.73 1.41
C GLU A 26 -15.21 -4.47 0.95
N THR A 27 -15.56 -3.32 1.51
CA THR A 27 -14.92 -2.08 1.12
C THR A 27 -13.56 -1.91 1.79
N ILE A 28 -12.65 -1.32 1.03
CA ILE A 28 -11.34 -0.90 1.53
C ILE A 28 -11.36 0.62 1.57
N ILE A 29 -10.98 1.19 2.71
CA ILE A 29 -10.96 2.64 2.86
C ILE A 29 -9.57 3.21 2.56
N PHE A 30 -9.56 4.44 2.08
CA PHE A 30 -8.33 5.21 1.84
C PHE A 30 -8.32 6.35 2.85
N ASN A 31 -7.47 6.26 3.86
CA ASN A 31 -7.47 7.18 4.99
C ASN A 31 -6.07 7.78 5.26
N ALA A 32 -5.99 8.62 6.30
CA ALA A 32 -4.76 9.32 6.65
C ALA A 32 -3.59 8.39 6.96
N LYS A 33 -3.86 7.17 7.46
CA LYS A 33 -2.80 6.20 7.75
C LYS A 33 -2.07 5.80 6.49
N GLY A 34 -2.80 5.55 5.39
CA GLY A 34 -2.21 5.25 4.09
C GLY A 34 -1.46 6.44 3.52
N ILE A 35 -2.01 7.65 3.65
CA ILE A 35 -1.34 8.87 3.19
C ILE A 35 0.02 8.99 3.88
N ASN A 36 0.05 8.85 5.19
CA ASN A 36 1.29 8.99 5.96
C ASN A 36 2.31 7.92 5.59
N HIS A 37 1.86 6.69 5.37
CA HIS A 37 2.76 5.59 5.01
C HIS A 37 3.42 5.81 3.64
N LEU A 38 2.73 6.45 2.70
CA LEU A 38 3.30 6.74 1.39
C LEU A 38 4.39 7.81 1.45
N ILE A 39 4.39 8.65 2.46
CA ILE A 39 5.33 9.75 2.61
C ILE A 39 6.46 9.43 3.59
N TYR A 40 6.13 8.77 4.69
CA TYR A 40 7.07 8.49 5.77
C TYR A 40 7.40 7.01 5.85
N LYS A 41 8.67 6.71 6.11
CA LYS A 41 9.12 5.36 6.42
C LYS A 41 9.25 5.27 7.94
N GLY A 42 8.48 4.39 8.56
CA GLY A 42 8.38 4.34 10.01
C GLY A 42 7.65 5.57 10.55
N SER A 43 7.93 5.97 11.79
CA SER A 43 7.16 7.02 12.46
C SER A 43 7.64 8.44 12.18
N ARG A 44 8.89 8.63 11.72
CA ARG A 44 9.49 9.97 11.65
C ARG A 44 10.27 10.25 10.38
N SER A 45 10.83 9.23 9.74
CA SER A 45 11.71 9.43 8.59
C SER A 45 10.91 9.58 7.32
N ARG A 46 11.13 10.70 6.63
CA ARG A 46 10.52 10.93 5.33
C ARG A 46 11.16 10.03 4.27
N ARG A 47 10.34 9.45 3.41
CA ARG A 47 10.85 8.69 2.27
C ARG A 47 11.59 9.61 1.31
N GLU A 48 12.49 9.06 0.50
CA GLU A 48 13.14 9.81 -0.56
C GLU A 48 12.09 10.38 -1.52
N LYS A 49 12.36 11.57 -2.04
CA LYS A 49 11.46 12.27 -2.96
C LYS A 49 11.09 11.40 -4.16
N SER A 50 12.06 10.69 -4.74
CA SER A 50 11.82 9.80 -5.88
C SER A 50 10.83 8.69 -5.54
N ARG A 51 10.89 8.15 -4.33
CA ARG A 51 9.96 7.11 -3.88
C ARG A 51 8.56 7.68 -3.67
N ILE A 52 8.45 8.87 -3.08
CA ILE A 52 7.15 9.52 -2.89
C ILE A 52 6.48 9.78 -4.23
N LEU A 53 7.22 10.30 -5.20
CA LEU A 53 6.69 10.58 -6.54
C LEU A 53 6.28 9.28 -7.25
N THR A 54 7.05 8.21 -7.10
CA THR A 54 6.68 6.90 -7.64
C THR A 54 5.39 6.39 -7.00
N ASN A 55 5.27 6.50 -5.68
CA ASN A 55 4.06 6.10 -4.97
C ASN A 55 2.82 6.84 -5.49
N ILE A 56 2.94 8.15 -5.68
CA ILE A 56 1.83 8.95 -6.22
C ILE A 56 1.45 8.48 -7.63
N ARG A 57 2.46 8.24 -8.48
CA ARG A 57 2.23 7.78 -9.86
C ARG A 57 1.55 6.42 -9.90
N LEU A 58 1.85 5.54 -8.95
CA LEU A 58 1.32 4.19 -8.92
C LEU A 58 -0.05 4.08 -8.26
N LEU A 59 -0.53 5.11 -7.56
CA LEU A 59 -1.83 5.04 -6.88
C LEU A 59 -3.00 4.64 -7.78
N PRO A 60 -3.17 5.22 -8.99
CA PRO A 60 -4.26 4.79 -9.86
C PRO A 60 -4.18 3.30 -10.22
N GLU A 61 -2.98 2.77 -10.43
CA GLU A 61 -2.78 1.36 -10.73
C GLU A 61 -3.09 0.49 -9.50
N ALA A 62 -2.69 0.94 -8.32
CA ALA A 62 -3.00 0.24 -7.07
C ALA A 62 -4.51 0.10 -6.88
N ILE A 63 -5.26 1.16 -7.14
CA ILE A 63 -6.72 1.15 -7.04
C ILE A 63 -7.32 0.14 -8.01
N LYS A 64 -6.86 0.13 -9.26
CA LYS A 64 -7.32 -0.85 -10.26
C LYS A 64 -7.03 -2.28 -9.83
N ILE A 65 -5.83 -2.54 -9.31
CA ILE A 65 -5.45 -3.87 -8.83
C ILE A 65 -6.42 -4.34 -7.75
N LEU A 66 -6.72 -3.50 -6.77
CA LEU A 66 -7.64 -3.85 -5.69
C LEU A 66 -9.07 -4.07 -6.18
N GLN A 67 -9.50 -3.34 -7.21
CA GLN A 67 -10.84 -3.48 -7.76
C GLN A 67 -11.02 -4.72 -8.64
N LEU A 68 -9.94 -5.27 -9.17
CA LEU A 68 -10.00 -6.33 -10.18
C LEU A 68 -9.51 -7.68 -9.70
N MET A 69 -8.56 -7.73 -8.77
CA MET A 69 -7.95 -9.01 -8.38
C MET A 69 -8.84 -9.82 -7.44
N PRO A 70 -9.06 -11.11 -7.78
CA PRO A 70 -9.98 -11.96 -7.00
C PRO A 70 -9.39 -12.50 -5.69
N PHE A 71 -8.07 -12.40 -5.49
CA PHE A 71 -7.43 -12.85 -4.26
C PHE A 71 -6.09 -12.17 -4.06
N ALA A 72 -5.66 -12.10 -2.79
CA ALA A 72 -4.30 -11.68 -2.44
C ALA A 72 -3.35 -12.87 -2.52
N GLN A 73 -2.14 -12.65 -3.01
CA GLN A 73 -1.13 -13.72 -3.12
C GLN A 73 -0.49 -14.06 -1.78
N GLU A 74 -0.41 -13.08 -0.88
CA GLU A 74 0.17 -13.29 0.44
C GLU A 74 -0.71 -12.67 1.51
N GLU A 75 -0.65 -13.26 2.70
CA GLU A 75 -1.27 -12.71 3.90
C GLU A 75 -0.29 -12.88 5.05
N ASN A 76 -0.03 -11.80 5.78
CA ASN A 76 0.85 -11.78 6.94
C ASN A 76 0.12 -11.18 8.13
N SER A 77 0.48 -11.61 9.33
CA SER A 77 -0.06 -11.01 10.54
C SER A 77 0.96 -11.05 11.66
N TYR A 78 0.84 -10.09 12.59
CA TYR A 78 1.61 -10.10 13.82
C TYR A 78 0.80 -9.43 14.92
N ILE A 79 1.17 -9.70 16.17
CA ILE A 79 0.53 -9.11 17.33
C ILE A 79 1.53 -8.19 18.03
N ARG A 80 1.11 -6.97 18.31
CA ARG A 80 1.89 -6.00 19.08
C ARG A 80 0.95 -5.32 20.08
N ASP A 81 1.34 -5.28 21.35
CA ASP A 81 0.55 -4.66 22.41
C ASP A 81 -0.91 -5.17 22.44
N LYS A 82 -1.07 -6.49 22.28
CA LYS A 82 -2.36 -7.19 22.26
C LYS A 82 -3.25 -6.83 21.09
N VAL A 83 -2.72 -6.15 20.07
CA VAL A 83 -3.45 -5.79 18.85
C VAL A 83 -2.93 -6.62 17.70
N ASN A 84 -3.84 -7.20 16.91
CA ASN A 84 -3.50 -7.99 15.74
C ASN A 84 -3.42 -7.05 14.52
N TYR A 85 -2.30 -7.11 13.82
CA TYR A 85 -2.06 -6.38 12.57
C TYR A 85 -2.03 -7.39 11.44
N ARG A 86 -2.92 -7.23 10.46
CA ARG A 86 -3.02 -8.13 9.31
C ARG A 86 -2.73 -7.36 8.04
N PHE A 87 -2.03 -8.03 7.11
CA PHE A 87 -1.63 -7.46 5.83
C PHE A 87 -1.96 -8.44 4.71
N TRP A 88 -2.51 -7.91 3.63
CA TRP A 88 -2.76 -8.67 2.41
C TRP A 88 -1.98 -8.03 1.28
N ILE A 89 -1.26 -8.85 0.53
CA ILE A 89 -0.38 -8.38 -0.53
C ILE A 89 -0.93 -8.86 -1.86
N PHE A 90 -1.20 -7.90 -2.74
CA PHE A 90 -1.64 -8.12 -4.11
C PHE A 90 -0.50 -7.80 -5.02
N GLU A 91 -0.13 -8.73 -5.91
CA GLU A 91 0.97 -8.53 -6.84
C GLU A 91 0.45 -8.67 -8.26
N ALA A 92 0.80 -7.72 -9.11
CA ALA A 92 0.43 -7.73 -10.52
C ALA A 92 1.55 -7.17 -11.37
N VAL A 93 1.55 -7.53 -12.65
CA VAL A 93 2.47 -6.97 -13.64
C VAL A 93 1.67 -6.06 -14.56
N ILE A 94 2.05 -4.78 -14.59
CA ILE A 94 1.41 -3.78 -15.44
C ILE A 94 2.51 -3.12 -16.27
N GLU A 95 2.35 -3.14 -17.59
CA GLU A 95 3.34 -2.57 -18.52
C GLU A 95 4.75 -3.11 -18.26
N ASN A 96 4.85 -4.43 -18.07
CA ASN A 96 6.10 -5.14 -17.79
C ASN A 96 6.74 -4.75 -16.45
N ARG A 97 5.99 -4.12 -15.57
CA ARG A 97 6.48 -3.72 -14.23
C ARG A 97 5.69 -4.44 -13.17
N ARG A 98 6.41 -5.05 -12.23
CA ARG A 98 5.80 -5.75 -11.10
C ARG A 98 5.45 -4.75 -10.01
N ILE A 99 4.20 -4.75 -9.58
CA ILE A 99 3.69 -3.83 -8.56
C ILE A 99 3.07 -4.66 -7.45
N LYS A 100 3.37 -4.31 -6.21
CA LYS A 100 2.71 -4.89 -5.04
C LYS A 100 1.84 -3.83 -4.39
N VAL A 101 0.64 -4.22 -4.00
CA VAL A 101 -0.30 -3.35 -3.27
C VAL A 101 -0.61 -4.02 -1.94
N ILE A 102 -0.54 -3.27 -0.86
CA ILE A 102 -0.75 -3.79 0.48
C ILE A 102 -1.97 -3.16 1.10
N VAL A 103 -2.86 -4.03 1.60
CA VAL A 103 -4.02 -3.67 2.41
C VAL A 103 -3.73 -4.09 3.84
N ARG A 104 -4.07 -3.24 4.81
CA ARG A 104 -3.86 -3.51 6.23
C ARG A 104 -5.18 -3.48 6.99
N GLN A 105 -5.23 -4.26 8.07
CA GLN A 105 -6.30 -4.20 9.07
C GLN A 105 -5.67 -4.18 10.45
N VAL A 106 -6.11 -3.27 11.28
CA VAL A 106 -5.65 -3.17 12.67
C VAL A 106 -6.78 -3.61 13.58
N GLY A 107 -6.57 -4.70 14.33
CA GLY A 107 -7.59 -5.28 15.20
C GLY A 107 -8.88 -5.59 14.44
N ASN A 108 -10.00 -5.12 14.95
CA ASN A 108 -11.32 -5.29 14.34
C ASN A 108 -11.73 -4.10 13.48
N GLY A 109 -10.79 -3.22 13.15
CA GLY A 109 -11.06 -2.06 12.31
C GLY A 109 -11.33 -2.43 10.87
N ARG A 110 -11.64 -1.42 10.07
CA ARG A 110 -11.87 -1.62 8.64
C ARG A 110 -10.54 -1.86 7.92
N LYS A 111 -10.58 -2.65 6.84
CA LYS A 111 -9.43 -2.80 5.96
C LYS A 111 -9.16 -1.47 5.26
N HIS A 112 -7.90 -1.09 5.18
CA HIS A 112 -7.52 0.16 4.53
C HIS A 112 -6.30 -0.03 3.63
N PHE A 113 -6.20 0.83 2.62
CA PHE A 113 -5.02 0.89 1.77
C PHE A 113 -3.81 1.27 2.62
N TRP A 114 -2.73 0.51 2.49
CA TRP A 114 -1.53 0.76 3.27
C TRP A 114 -0.37 1.25 2.42
N SER A 115 -0.06 0.53 1.33
CA SER A 115 1.13 0.88 0.53
C SER A 115 1.03 0.34 -0.89
N VAL A 116 1.81 0.96 -1.77
CA VAL A 116 2.10 0.45 -3.10
C VAL A 116 3.62 0.38 -3.25
N ILE A 117 4.11 -0.76 -3.74
CA ILE A 117 5.54 -1.03 -3.83
C ILE A 117 5.94 -1.21 -5.28
N PRO A 118 6.93 -0.42 -5.77
CA PRO A 118 7.50 -0.64 -7.10
C PRO A 118 8.45 -1.84 -7.06
N ALA A 119 7.90 -3.04 -7.16
CA ALA A 119 8.64 -4.28 -6.98
C ALA A 119 9.67 -4.57 -8.09
N TRP A 120 9.68 -3.76 -9.17
CA TRP A 120 10.70 -3.83 -10.21
C TRP A 120 11.97 -3.06 -9.84
N ARG A 121 11.93 -2.18 -8.83
CA ARG A 121 13.07 -1.33 -8.45
C ARG A 121 13.97 -2.04 -7.47
N ARG A 122 15.26 -1.75 -7.57
CA ARG A 122 16.25 -2.22 -6.59
C ARG A 122 16.45 -1.15 -5.53
N ASP A 123 16.72 -1.57 -4.31
CA ASP A 123 17.13 -0.66 -3.25
C ASP A 123 18.59 -0.24 -3.45
N ARG A 124 19.12 0.59 -2.55
CA ARG A 124 20.50 1.07 -2.62
C ARG A 124 21.56 -0.05 -2.49
N TYR A 125 21.17 -1.24 -2.06
CA TYR A 125 22.05 -2.41 -1.95
C TYR A 125 21.91 -3.35 -3.14
N GLY A 126 21.14 -2.99 -4.15
CA GLY A 126 20.91 -3.82 -5.32
C GLY A 126 19.90 -4.93 -5.11
N ILE A 127 19.18 -4.95 -3.99
CA ILE A 127 18.17 -5.96 -3.68
C ILE A 127 16.82 -5.52 -4.25
N LEU A 128 16.14 -6.44 -4.96
CA LEU A 128 14.81 -6.16 -5.50
C LEU A 128 13.79 -5.96 -4.39
N ASN A 129 12.93 -4.97 -4.53
CA ASN A 129 11.84 -4.72 -3.60
C ASN A 129 10.84 -5.88 -3.54
N ALA A 130 10.89 -6.81 -4.51
CA ALA A 130 10.05 -7.99 -4.52
C ALA A 130 10.43 -9.02 -3.46
N LYS A 131 11.65 -8.94 -2.90
CA LYS A 131 12.10 -9.90 -1.89
C LYS A 131 11.52 -9.54 -0.53
N SER A 132 11.38 -10.59 0.31
CA SER A 132 10.68 -10.44 1.58
C SER A 132 11.35 -9.43 2.50
N ARG A 133 10.61 -8.40 2.79
CA ARG A 133 10.82 -7.47 3.89
C ARG A 133 9.64 -7.62 4.83
N LYS A 134 9.79 -7.14 6.04
CA LYS A 134 8.63 -7.00 6.89
C LYS A 134 7.69 -5.99 6.26
N VAL A 135 6.44 -6.36 6.11
CA VAL A 135 5.44 -5.51 5.42
C VAL A 135 5.26 -4.18 6.13
N GLU A 136 5.41 -4.15 7.44
CA GLU A 136 5.28 -2.91 8.22
C GLU A 136 6.40 -1.91 7.93
N ASP A 137 7.51 -2.33 7.34
CA ASP A 137 8.63 -1.44 7.01
C ASP A 137 8.47 -0.80 5.63
N ASP A 138 7.55 -1.26 4.85
CA ASP A 138 7.23 -0.70 3.54
C ASP A 138 6.15 0.35 3.64
#